data_44adf21a63d50937ec093b01d1e8aa5b
#
_entry.id   44adf21a63d50937ec093b01d1e8aa5b
#
_cell.length_a   1.000
_cell.length_b   1.000
_cell.length_c   1.000
_cell.angle_alpha   90.00
_cell.angle_beta   90.00
_cell.angle_gamma   90.00
#
_symmetry.space_group_name_H-M   'P 1'
#
loop_
_entity.id
_entity.type
_entity.pdbx_description
1 polymer ?
#
loop_
_entity_poly.entity_id
_entity_poly.type
_entity_poly.pdbx_seq_one_letter_code
_entity_poly.pdbx_strand_id
1 'polypeptide(L)'
;MLKALQILDPSIEKIESFFLGEPNLYLKRKERKRLPISLFGEAINRLIEMICALLINPKKIIFIDEIENGLHYTAYPDIWKTLFRLAMELDSQIFATTHSLEMIQAFADVGLEYYPEQGAYFELARSPRTDKIIGIKRQLSTLEYALKHGNEVRGE
;
A
#
# COMPACT_ATOMS: atom_id res chain seq x y z
N MET A 1 -5.48 -7.70 -10.29
CA MET A 1 -5.88 -6.29 -10.46
C MET A 1 -7.35 -6.04 -10.19
N LEU A 2 -8.34 -6.63 -10.89
CA LEU A 2 -9.77 -6.32 -10.68
C LEU A 2 -10.21 -6.44 -9.21
N LYS A 3 -9.92 -7.56 -8.55
CA LYS A 3 -10.27 -7.77 -7.13
C LYS A 3 -9.69 -6.69 -6.19
N ALA A 4 -8.52 -6.19 -6.50
CA ALA A 4 -7.91 -5.14 -5.70
C ALA A 4 -8.62 -3.78 -5.88
N LEU A 5 -9.05 -3.45 -7.11
CA LEU A 5 -9.82 -2.23 -7.34
C LEU A 5 -11.22 -2.29 -6.71
N GLN A 6 -11.80 -3.49 -6.62
CA GLN A 6 -13.09 -3.70 -5.95
C GLN A 6 -13.05 -3.46 -4.44
N ILE A 7 -11.86 -3.38 -3.82
CA ILE A 7 -11.67 -2.92 -2.45
C ILE A 7 -12.13 -1.47 -2.29
N LEU A 8 -11.73 -0.62 -3.23
CA LEU A 8 -12.05 0.80 -3.21
C LEU A 8 -13.43 1.09 -3.80
N ASP A 9 -13.83 0.34 -4.81
CA ASP A 9 -15.12 0.50 -5.49
C ASP A 9 -15.69 -0.86 -5.92
N PRO A 10 -16.54 -1.49 -5.09
CA PRO A 10 -17.15 -2.79 -5.40
C PRO A 10 -18.02 -2.81 -6.66
N SER A 11 -18.40 -1.64 -7.20
CA SER A 11 -19.19 -1.54 -8.42
C SER A 11 -18.39 -1.77 -9.71
N ILE A 12 -17.05 -1.81 -9.63
CA ILE A 12 -16.18 -2.06 -10.79
C ILE A 12 -16.33 -3.52 -11.24
N GLU A 13 -16.77 -3.72 -12.48
CA GLU A 13 -16.96 -5.04 -13.06
C GLU A 13 -15.81 -5.49 -13.97
N LYS A 14 -15.19 -4.54 -14.68
CA LYS A 14 -14.15 -4.84 -15.67
C LYS A 14 -13.08 -3.75 -15.75
N ILE A 15 -11.88 -4.20 -16.07
CA ILE A 15 -10.75 -3.38 -16.51
C ILE A 15 -10.49 -3.74 -17.96
N GLU A 16 -10.45 -2.75 -18.82
CA GLU A 16 -10.24 -2.95 -20.26
C GLU A 16 -9.19 -1.95 -20.73
N SER A 17 -8.29 -2.38 -21.62
CA SER A 17 -7.35 -1.48 -22.28
C SER A 17 -7.83 -1.19 -23.69
N PHE A 18 -7.85 0.08 -24.05
CA PHE A 18 -8.14 0.51 -25.43
C PHE A 18 -7.01 1.39 -25.95
N PHE A 19 -6.75 1.24 -27.23
CA PHE A 19 -5.82 2.07 -27.94
C PHE A 19 -6.62 3.06 -28.82
N LEU A 20 -6.72 4.30 -28.36
CA LEU A 20 -7.36 5.41 -29.07
C LEU A 20 -6.31 6.52 -29.33
N GLY A 21 -5.26 6.16 -30.10
CA GLY A 21 -4.10 7.03 -30.27
C GLY A 21 -3.03 6.83 -29.20
N GLU A 22 -3.42 6.65 -27.95
CA GLU A 22 -2.57 6.25 -26.83
C GLU A 22 -3.21 5.10 -26.05
N PRO A 23 -2.39 4.21 -25.43
CA PRO A 23 -2.93 3.13 -24.61
C PRO A 23 -3.53 3.71 -23.31
N ASN A 24 -4.81 3.49 -23.10
CA ASN A 24 -5.51 3.92 -21.89
C ASN A 24 -6.25 2.76 -21.24
N LEU A 25 -6.27 2.75 -19.91
CA LEU A 25 -7.10 1.84 -19.13
C LEU A 25 -8.47 2.46 -18.88
N TYR A 26 -9.49 1.62 -19.02
CA TYR A 26 -10.88 1.97 -18.78
C TYR A 26 -11.46 1.04 -17.74
N LEU A 27 -12.26 1.60 -16.84
CA LEU A 27 -13.03 0.83 -15.88
C LEU A 27 -14.51 0.88 -16.24
N LYS A 28 -15.17 -0.27 -16.15
CA LYS A 28 -16.62 -0.39 -16.27
C LYS A 28 -17.21 -0.65 -14.90
N ARG A 29 -18.12 0.21 -14.45
CA ARG A 29 -19.01 -0.01 -13.31
C ARG A 29 -20.30 -0.69 -13.74
N LYS A 30 -20.98 -1.36 -12.80
CA LYS A 30 -22.33 -1.91 -13.00
C LYS A 30 -23.25 -0.87 -13.61
N GLU A 31 -23.97 -1.24 -14.66
CA GLU A 31 -25.01 -0.43 -15.33
C GLU A 31 -24.55 0.97 -15.78
N ARG A 32 -23.23 1.22 -15.88
CA ARG A 32 -22.69 2.51 -16.31
C ARG A 32 -21.80 2.34 -17.55
N LYS A 33 -21.58 3.49 -18.24
CA LYS A 33 -20.62 3.55 -19.36
C LYS A 33 -19.19 3.31 -18.86
N ARG A 34 -18.34 2.82 -19.73
CA ARG A 34 -16.91 2.76 -19.52
C ARG A 34 -16.34 4.16 -19.38
N LEU A 35 -15.43 4.35 -18.46
CA LEU A 35 -14.75 5.62 -18.26
C LEU A 35 -13.24 5.36 -18.16
N PRO A 36 -12.38 6.27 -18.66
CA PRO A 36 -10.95 6.19 -18.46
C PRO A 36 -10.64 6.28 -16.96
N ILE A 37 -9.56 5.62 -16.53
CA ILE A 37 -9.17 5.55 -15.11
C ILE A 37 -8.97 6.93 -14.49
N SER A 38 -8.48 7.89 -15.26
CA SER A 38 -8.28 9.29 -14.83
C SER A 38 -9.54 9.98 -14.28
N LEU A 39 -10.73 9.44 -14.58
CA LEU A 39 -12.00 9.97 -14.07
C LEU A 39 -12.49 9.27 -12.78
N PHE A 40 -11.73 8.32 -12.24
CA PHE A 40 -12.14 7.54 -11.04
C PHE A 40 -11.63 8.10 -9.71
N GLY A 41 -10.89 9.18 -9.75
CA GLY A 41 -10.30 9.77 -8.55
C GLY A 41 -8.94 9.19 -8.17
N GLU A 42 -8.29 9.84 -7.23
CA GLU A 42 -6.89 9.61 -6.90
C GLU A 42 -6.63 8.22 -6.30
N ALA A 43 -7.49 7.77 -5.39
CA ALA A 43 -7.34 6.48 -4.72
C ALA A 43 -7.24 5.29 -5.70
N ILE A 44 -8.11 5.26 -6.70
CA ILE A 44 -8.10 4.17 -7.70
C ILE A 44 -6.86 4.27 -8.60
N ASN A 45 -6.49 5.46 -9.03
CA ASN A 45 -5.28 5.67 -9.82
C ASN A 45 -4.05 5.22 -9.03
N ARG A 46 -3.92 5.62 -7.78
CA ARG A 46 -2.80 5.25 -6.90
C ARG A 46 -2.70 3.74 -6.70
N LEU A 47 -3.82 3.06 -6.44
CA LEU A 47 -3.82 1.60 -6.28
C LEU A 47 -3.43 0.89 -7.58
N ILE A 48 -3.89 1.37 -8.73
CA ILE A 48 -3.50 0.83 -10.05
C ILE A 48 -2.00 0.99 -10.26
N GLU A 49 -1.43 2.15 -9.96
CA GLU A 49 0.02 2.40 -10.08
C GLU A 49 0.83 1.41 -9.24
N MET A 50 0.48 1.23 -7.96
CA MET A 50 1.16 0.28 -7.08
C MET A 50 1.09 -1.16 -7.61
N ILE A 51 -0.09 -1.60 -8.04
CA ILE A 51 -0.30 -2.95 -8.56
C ILE A 51 0.45 -3.13 -9.89
N CYS A 52 0.39 -2.15 -10.79
CA CYS A 52 1.11 -2.20 -12.06
C CYS A 52 2.62 -2.25 -11.84
N ALA A 53 3.15 -1.45 -10.91
CA ALA A 53 4.58 -1.47 -10.58
C ALA A 53 5.04 -2.87 -10.16
N LEU A 54 4.25 -3.58 -9.34
CA LEU A 54 4.54 -4.96 -8.93
C LEU A 54 4.42 -5.94 -10.11
N LEU A 55 3.37 -5.85 -10.93
CA LEU A 55 3.12 -6.78 -12.03
C LEU A 55 4.12 -6.65 -13.18
N ILE A 56 4.58 -5.43 -13.47
CA ILE A 56 5.53 -5.17 -14.56
C ILE A 56 6.96 -5.56 -14.15
N ASN A 57 7.26 -5.51 -12.86
CA ASN A 57 8.58 -5.77 -12.33
C ASN A 57 8.58 -6.92 -11.29
N PRO A 58 8.31 -8.17 -11.69
CA PRO A 58 8.39 -9.29 -10.75
C PRO A 58 9.84 -9.49 -10.28
N LYS A 59 10.00 -10.00 -9.05
CA LYS A 59 11.31 -10.23 -8.40
C LYS A 59 12.15 -8.96 -8.26
N LYS A 60 11.52 -7.82 -8.03
CA LYS A 60 12.16 -6.51 -7.91
C LYS A 60 11.87 -5.88 -6.55
N ILE A 61 12.60 -4.82 -6.30
CA ILE A 61 12.36 -3.93 -5.17
C ILE A 61 11.52 -2.77 -5.67
N ILE A 62 10.40 -2.51 -4.98
CA ILE A 62 9.48 -1.41 -5.27
C ILE A 62 9.55 -0.42 -4.11
N PHE A 63 9.68 0.85 -4.42
CA PHE A 63 9.64 1.95 -3.47
C PHE A 63 8.33 2.72 -3.64
N ILE A 64 7.61 2.92 -2.55
CA ILE A 64 6.35 3.67 -2.50
C ILE A 64 6.51 4.77 -1.48
N ASP A 65 6.53 6.01 -1.93
CA ASP A 65 6.59 7.16 -1.04
C ASP A 65 5.19 7.60 -0.63
N GLU A 66 5.01 7.89 0.67
CA GLU A 66 3.72 8.29 1.26
C GLU A 66 2.56 7.39 0.79
N ILE A 67 2.63 6.11 1.18
CA ILE A 67 1.70 5.07 0.71
C ILE A 67 0.23 5.41 0.97
N GLU A 68 -0.06 6.21 1.98
CA GLU A 68 -1.40 6.68 2.35
C GLU A 68 -2.00 7.72 1.40
N ASN A 69 -1.19 8.40 0.60
CA ASN A 69 -1.66 9.50 -0.24
C ASN A 69 -2.80 9.10 -1.18
N GLY A 70 -3.87 9.92 -1.17
CA GLY A 70 -5.07 9.70 -1.97
C GLY A 70 -5.96 8.55 -1.49
N LEU A 71 -5.61 7.85 -0.41
CA LEU A 71 -6.34 6.68 0.09
C LEU A 71 -7.12 7.03 1.38
N HIS A 72 -8.34 6.49 1.51
CA HIS A 72 -9.10 6.63 2.74
C HIS A 72 -8.68 5.55 3.74
N TYR A 73 -8.54 5.90 5.03
CA TYR A 73 -8.03 5.02 6.08
C TYR A 73 -8.78 3.67 6.22
N THR A 74 -10.07 3.64 5.90
CA THR A 74 -10.86 2.40 5.94
C THR A 74 -10.42 1.34 4.94
N ALA A 75 -9.68 1.72 3.89
CA ALA A 75 -9.17 0.82 2.87
C ALA A 75 -7.76 0.27 3.21
N TYR A 76 -7.05 0.84 4.18
CA TYR A 76 -5.67 0.48 4.48
C TYR A 76 -5.45 -1.01 4.77
N PRO A 77 -6.29 -1.70 5.57
CA PRO A 77 -6.10 -3.13 5.83
C PRO A 77 -6.17 -3.98 4.55
N ASP A 78 -7.14 -3.69 3.68
CA ASP A 78 -7.31 -4.45 2.44
C ASP A 78 -6.22 -4.14 1.40
N ILE A 79 -5.72 -2.90 1.39
CA ILE A 79 -4.56 -2.51 0.58
C ILE A 79 -3.34 -3.29 1.03
N TRP A 80 -3.03 -3.33 2.34
CA TRP A 80 -1.91 -4.10 2.86
C TRP A 80 -2.06 -5.61 2.57
N LYS A 81 -3.24 -6.21 2.76
CA LYS A 81 -3.49 -7.60 2.37
C LYS A 81 -3.17 -7.85 0.89
N THR A 82 -3.55 -6.91 0.03
CA THR A 82 -3.28 -7.00 -1.41
C THR A 82 -1.79 -6.89 -1.72
N LEU A 83 -1.10 -5.92 -1.13
CA LEU A 83 0.33 -5.68 -1.35
C LEU A 83 1.19 -6.83 -0.82
N PHE A 84 0.95 -7.33 0.40
CA PHE A 84 1.64 -8.50 0.93
C PHE A 84 1.47 -9.72 0.04
N ARG A 85 0.22 -10.03 -0.34
CA ARG A 85 -0.06 -11.16 -1.23
C ARG A 85 0.68 -11.04 -2.55
N LEU A 86 0.58 -9.89 -3.22
CA LEU A 86 1.25 -9.67 -4.51
C LEU A 86 2.77 -9.71 -4.38
N ALA A 87 3.33 -9.14 -3.34
CA ALA A 87 4.77 -9.18 -3.10
C ALA A 87 5.26 -10.63 -2.99
N MET A 88 4.54 -11.47 -2.24
CA MET A 88 4.88 -12.89 -2.11
C MET A 88 4.65 -13.68 -3.40
N GLU A 89 3.51 -13.51 -4.08
CA GLU A 89 3.22 -14.20 -5.34
C GLU A 89 4.23 -13.86 -6.45
N LEU A 90 4.76 -12.63 -6.44
CA LEU A 90 5.70 -12.14 -7.45
C LEU A 90 7.17 -12.17 -7.01
N ASP A 91 7.46 -12.72 -5.83
CA ASP A 91 8.80 -12.75 -5.23
C ASP A 91 9.45 -11.35 -5.26
N SER A 92 8.70 -10.35 -4.81
CA SER A 92 9.07 -8.94 -4.84
C SER A 92 9.14 -8.36 -3.43
N GLN A 93 9.93 -7.31 -3.23
CA GLN A 93 10.03 -6.60 -1.97
C GLN A 93 9.49 -5.19 -2.10
N ILE A 94 8.71 -4.75 -1.12
CA ILE A 94 8.13 -3.40 -1.07
C ILE A 94 8.79 -2.64 0.08
N PHE A 95 9.29 -1.44 -0.21
CA PHE A 95 9.64 -0.43 0.78
C PHE A 95 8.64 0.72 0.65
N ALA A 96 7.96 1.03 1.72
CA ALA A 96 6.99 2.12 1.75
C ALA A 96 7.32 3.10 2.87
N THR A 97 7.17 4.39 2.60
CA THR A 97 7.18 5.43 3.63
C THR A 97 5.74 5.80 4.00
N THR A 98 5.54 6.26 5.22
CA THR A 98 4.26 6.78 5.69
C THR A 98 4.43 7.70 6.88
N HIS A 99 3.55 8.69 6.98
CA HIS A 99 3.37 9.54 8.16
C HIS A 99 2.04 9.25 8.89
N SER A 100 1.21 8.35 8.36
CA SER A 100 -0.09 7.99 8.94
C SER A 100 0.03 6.89 9.98
N LEU A 101 -0.41 7.18 11.20
CA LEU A 101 -0.48 6.21 12.28
C LEU A 101 -1.45 5.06 11.95
N GLU A 102 -2.55 5.38 11.27
CA GLU A 102 -3.56 4.41 10.83
C GLU A 102 -2.99 3.46 9.78
N MET A 103 -2.12 3.96 8.89
CA MET A 103 -1.43 3.13 7.91
C MET A 103 -0.42 2.18 8.57
N ILE A 104 0.33 2.68 9.57
CA ILE A 104 1.25 1.86 10.38
C ILE A 104 0.48 0.80 11.17
N GLN A 105 -0.65 1.17 11.80
CA GLN A 105 -1.50 0.23 12.53
C GLN A 105 -2.03 -0.87 11.61
N ALA A 106 -2.58 -0.51 10.46
CA ALA A 106 -3.09 -1.47 9.48
C ALA A 106 -1.99 -2.42 8.97
N PHE A 107 -0.76 -1.90 8.78
CA PHE A 107 0.40 -2.73 8.43
C PHE A 107 0.71 -3.77 9.51
N ALA A 108 0.76 -3.34 10.78
CA ALA A 108 1.05 -4.22 11.91
C ALA A 108 -0.02 -5.31 12.06
N ASP A 109 -1.31 -4.92 12.03
CA ASP A 109 -2.44 -5.82 12.21
C ASP A 109 -2.49 -6.88 11.10
N VAL A 110 -2.43 -6.45 9.85
CA VAL A 110 -2.46 -7.36 8.69
C VAL A 110 -1.21 -8.24 8.64
N GLY A 111 -0.05 -7.66 8.93
CA GLY A 111 1.20 -8.39 8.96
C GLY A 111 1.19 -9.50 10.01
N LEU A 112 0.75 -9.22 11.23
CA LEU A 112 0.69 -10.20 12.31
C LEU A 112 -0.35 -11.30 12.05
N GLU A 113 -1.51 -10.93 11.53
CA GLU A 113 -2.60 -11.87 11.31
C GLU A 113 -2.34 -12.84 10.15
N TYR A 114 -1.76 -12.35 9.04
CA TYR A 114 -1.66 -13.14 7.80
C TYR A 114 -0.22 -13.40 7.33
N TYR A 115 0.76 -12.55 7.74
CA TYR A 115 2.12 -12.53 7.19
C TYR A 115 3.19 -12.27 8.26
N PRO A 116 3.21 -12.99 9.39
CA PRO A 116 3.96 -12.62 10.61
C PRO A 116 5.47 -12.45 10.41
N GLU A 117 6.05 -13.10 9.42
CA GLU A 117 7.50 -13.05 9.14
C GLU A 117 7.86 -12.21 7.90
N GLN A 118 6.87 -11.62 7.24
CA GLN A 118 7.05 -10.96 5.94
C GLN A 118 7.15 -9.45 6.01
N GLY A 119 7.00 -8.86 7.19
CA GLY A 119 7.04 -7.43 7.39
C GLY A 119 8.05 -6.98 8.45
N ALA A 120 8.64 -5.82 8.25
CA ALA A 120 9.44 -5.12 9.25
C ALA A 120 9.18 -3.62 9.17
N TYR A 121 9.18 -2.97 10.31
CA TYR A 121 9.03 -1.52 10.43
C TYR A 121 10.37 -0.89 10.78
N PHE A 122 10.70 0.22 10.14
CA PHE A 122 11.88 1.02 10.41
C PHE A 122 11.45 2.43 10.81
N GLU A 123 11.66 2.77 12.07
CA GLU A 123 11.50 4.12 12.56
C GLU A 123 12.78 4.91 12.33
N LEU A 124 12.68 6.06 11.70
CA LEU A 124 13.80 6.99 11.52
C LEU A 124 13.74 8.01 12.65
N ALA A 125 14.73 8.01 13.51
CA ALA A 125 14.81 8.92 14.65
C ALA A 125 16.16 9.64 14.69
N ARG A 126 16.17 10.85 15.26
CA ARG A 126 17.42 11.59 15.50
C ARG A 126 18.06 11.13 16.81
N SER A 127 19.28 10.65 16.74
CA SER A 127 20.02 10.25 17.94
C SER A 127 20.39 11.46 18.79
N PRO A 128 19.93 11.55 20.05
CA PRO A 128 20.26 12.68 20.91
C PRO A 128 21.76 12.76 21.25
N ARG A 129 22.50 11.68 21.07
CA ARG A 129 23.93 11.60 21.39
C ARG A 129 24.82 11.99 20.22
N THR A 130 24.40 11.80 18.98
CA THR A 130 25.25 12.01 17.79
C THR A 130 24.66 13.00 16.81
N ASP A 131 23.43 13.44 17.04
CA ASP A 131 22.62 14.29 16.14
C ASP A 131 22.43 13.71 14.72
N LYS A 132 22.69 12.41 14.57
CA LYS A 132 22.52 11.69 13.29
C LYS A 132 21.19 10.98 13.24
N ILE A 133 20.63 10.88 12.04
CA ILE A 133 19.45 10.02 11.80
C ILE A 133 19.89 8.58 11.90
N ILE A 134 19.15 7.81 12.69
CA ILE A 134 19.33 6.35 12.86
C ILE A 134 18.03 5.63 12.51
N GLY A 135 18.16 4.45 11.91
CA GLY A 135 17.03 3.57 11.66
C GLY A 135 16.88 2.56 12.79
N ILE A 136 15.74 2.54 13.45
CA ILE A 136 15.38 1.59 14.50
C ILE A 136 14.47 0.53 13.89
N LYS A 137 14.98 -0.69 13.69
CA LYS A 137 14.17 -1.80 13.19
C LYS A 137 13.29 -2.36 14.31
N ARG A 138 11.99 -2.46 14.05
CA ARG A 138 11.01 -3.14 14.91
C ARG A 138 10.40 -4.32 14.17
N GLN A 139 10.27 -5.45 14.84
CA GLN A 139 9.44 -6.55 14.36
C GLN A 139 7.96 -6.19 14.54
N LEU A 140 7.07 -6.83 13.78
CA LEU A 140 5.62 -6.54 13.82
C LEU A 140 5.03 -6.66 15.23
N SER A 141 5.42 -7.67 16.00
CA SER A 141 4.95 -7.86 17.39
C SER A 141 5.39 -6.72 18.32
N THR A 142 6.61 -6.22 18.15
CA THR A 142 7.12 -5.08 18.93
C THR A 142 6.42 -3.79 18.52
N LEU A 143 6.15 -3.63 17.24
CA LEU A 143 5.42 -2.49 16.70
C LEU A 143 3.98 -2.46 17.24
N GLU A 144 3.26 -3.58 17.17
CA GLU A 144 1.90 -3.70 17.69
C GLU A 144 1.84 -3.38 19.20
N TYR A 145 2.79 -3.91 19.97
CA TYR A 145 2.88 -3.60 21.40
C TYR A 145 3.05 -2.08 21.63
N ALA A 146 3.95 -1.44 20.88
CA ALA A 146 4.17 0.00 21.00
C ALA A 146 2.90 0.81 20.67
N LEU A 147 2.21 0.47 19.59
CA LEU A 147 0.96 1.10 19.17
C LEU A 147 -0.15 0.96 20.22
N LYS A 148 -0.33 -0.24 20.80
CA LYS A 148 -1.33 -0.50 21.85
C LYS A 148 -1.08 0.26 23.16
N HIS A 149 0.17 0.58 23.46
CA HIS A 149 0.55 1.28 24.70
C HIS A 149 0.78 2.78 24.49
N GLY A 150 0.43 3.32 23.31
CA GLY A 150 0.55 4.74 23.01
C GLY A 150 2.00 5.22 22.94
N ASN A 151 2.95 4.30 22.74
CA ASN A 151 4.34 4.69 22.51
C ASN A 151 4.49 5.33 21.14
N GLU A 152 5.36 6.33 21.07
CA GLU A 152 5.67 6.96 19.80
C GLU A 152 6.34 5.96 18.85
N VAL A 153 5.81 5.88 17.64
CA VAL A 153 6.33 5.04 16.57
C VAL A 153 6.63 5.84 15.30
N ARG A 154 6.29 7.13 15.30
CA ARG A 154 6.68 8.07 14.25
C ARG A 154 7.99 8.71 14.69
N GLY A 155 9.04 8.58 13.89
CA GLY A 155 10.31 9.27 14.15
C GLY A 155 10.11 10.80 14.16
N GLU A 156 10.71 11.50 15.14
CA GLU A 156 10.81 12.95 15.21
C GLU A 156 12.08 13.44 14.50
#